data_dcfcf019dfc8e72492199e4dc8f45d45
#
_entry.id   dcfcf019dfc8e72492199e4dc8f45d45
#
_cell.length_a   1.000
_cell.length_b   1.000
_cell.length_c   1.000
_cell.angle_alpha   90.00
_cell.angle_beta   90.00
_cell.angle_gamma   90.00
#
_symmetry.space_group_name_H-M   'P 1'
#
loop_
_entity.id
_entity.type
_entity.pdbx_description
1 polymer ?
#
loop_
_entity_poly.entity_id
_entity_poly.type
_entity_poly.pdbx_seq_one_letter_code
_entity_poly.pdbx_strand_id
1 'polypeptide(L)'
;MHTLPLLTQQFAELSPFFYSRVSPEPLTAPYWIAFNTDLAAELNLDTDFQTTANLAYLSGNAPQYAPVPIASVYSGHQFGVYTPRLGDGRAILIGDSVDAAGQRQEWQLKGAGKTPYSRFADGRAVLRSSIREYLCSEAMHGLGIPTTRALALCGSDDPVYRETVETAAVLTRIAPSFLRFGHFEYFYYTGREAEIQQLADYLIRHYYPGCQDADNPYAALLEQIRNRTADTVAAWQSVGFCHGVMNTDNMSALGLTIDYGPFGFLDDYDRRHVCNHSDTQGRYAYNAQPFVAHWNFSALASCFDALVSHNTLEQLIDGWTEVFQTTYLEKMRRKLGLQQADKRDDESLIADLFTALQDQKTDFTLFFRNLSEVSNTHGEPLPPKLEQNFKNGVPPAFIRWLGRYRQRLRAENSDPAERAIRMNLTNPLYILRNYLAEQAIAQARNGDYREIERLRRCLARPFDEQAEFADLAEPPPEGSIPVCVSCSS
;
A
#
# COMPACT_ATOMS: atom_id res chain seq x y z
N MET A 1 -7.90 3.88 34.73
CA MET A 1 -8.78 3.59 33.59
C MET A 1 -7.99 4.00 32.36
N HIS A 2 -7.45 3.04 31.63
CA HIS A 2 -6.71 3.31 30.39
C HIS A 2 -7.75 3.50 29.29
N THR A 3 -7.95 4.73 28.88
CA THR A 3 -9.00 5.12 27.95
C THR A 3 -8.42 5.34 26.56
N LEU A 4 -9.21 5.05 25.54
CA LEU A 4 -8.97 5.55 24.18
C LEU A 4 -8.65 7.05 24.23
N PRO A 5 -7.82 7.57 23.33
CA PRO A 5 -7.61 9.00 23.21
C PRO A 5 -8.97 9.68 22.96
N LEU A 6 -9.09 10.93 23.37
CA LEU A 6 -10.27 11.71 23.02
C LEU A 6 -10.33 11.86 21.51
N LEU A 7 -11.26 11.14 20.87
CA LEU A 7 -11.47 11.25 19.45
C LEU A 7 -12.28 12.51 19.14
N THR A 8 -11.93 13.16 18.03
CA THR A 8 -12.70 14.21 17.37
C THR A 8 -13.22 13.69 16.03
N GLN A 9 -13.92 14.51 15.23
CA GLN A 9 -14.44 14.11 13.93
C GLN A 9 -14.24 15.24 12.93
N GLN A 10 -12.99 15.45 12.51
CA GLN A 10 -12.64 16.53 11.59
C GLN A 10 -13.35 16.38 10.24
N PHE A 11 -13.49 15.14 9.73
CA PHE A 11 -14.19 14.89 8.47
C PHE A 11 -15.65 15.41 8.50
N ALA A 12 -16.27 15.48 9.68
CA ALA A 12 -17.63 16.01 9.85
C ALA A 12 -17.72 17.56 9.77
N GLU A 13 -16.61 18.27 9.56
CA GLU A 13 -16.59 19.68 9.14
C GLU A 13 -17.14 19.85 7.72
N LEU A 14 -17.00 18.81 6.88
CA LEU A 14 -17.62 18.76 5.58
C LEU A 14 -19.14 18.65 5.71
N SER A 15 -19.86 19.09 4.66
CA SER A 15 -21.31 19.03 4.67
C SER A 15 -21.84 17.60 4.83
N PRO A 16 -23.08 17.39 5.31
CA PRO A 16 -23.68 16.06 5.44
C PRO A 16 -23.83 15.29 4.11
N PHE A 17 -23.53 15.91 2.97
CA PHE A 17 -23.51 15.21 1.68
C PHE A 17 -22.32 14.27 1.52
N PHE A 18 -21.25 14.44 2.30
CA PHE A 18 -20.03 13.64 2.20
C PHE A 18 -20.09 12.31 2.96
N TYR A 19 -21.03 12.14 3.87
CA TYR A 19 -21.10 10.97 4.73
C TYR A 19 -22.51 10.65 5.24
N SER A 20 -22.66 9.45 5.74
CA SER A 20 -23.81 9.04 6.54
C SER A 20 -23.36 8.72 7.96
N ARG A 21 -24.14 9.11 8.96
CA ARG A 21 -23.94 8.69 10.34
C ARG A 21 -24.37 7.23 10.47
N VAL A 22 -23.51 6.41 11.06
CA VAL A 22 -23.74 4.98 11.21
C VAL A 22 -23.26 4.52 12.58
N SER A 23 -23.82 3.41 13.07
CA SER A 23 -23.29 2.73 14.26
C SER A 23 -22.66 1.41 13.83
N PRO A 24 -21.49 1.04 14.37
CA PRO A 24 -20.97 -0.29 14.19
C PRO A 24 -21.96 -1.35 14.66
N GLU A 25 -21.95 -2.51 14.02
CA GLU A 25 -22.70 -3.71 14.44
C GLU A 25 -21.79 -4.60 15.29
N PRO A 26 -22.20 -5.02 16.48
CA PRO A 26 -21.38 -5.79 17.39
C PRO A 26 -20.98 -7.16 16.82
N LEU A 27 -19.84 -7.67 17.26
CA LEU A 27 -19.42 -9.06 17.09
C LEU A 27 -19.85 -9.87 18.33
N THR A 28 -20.13 -11.17 18.15
CA THR A 28 -20.38 -12.09 19.27
C THR A 28 -19.06 -12.45 19.94
N ALA A 29 -18.96 -12.24 21.26
CA ALA A 29 -17.79 -12.60 22.08
C ALA A 29 -16.44 -12.25 21.41
N PRO A 30 -16.16 -10.98 21.11
CA PRO A 30 -14.95 -10.60 20.41
C PRO A 30 -13.68 -10.90 21.23
N TYR A 31 -12.58 -11.15 20.52
CA TYR A 31 -11.27 -11.40 21.11
C TYR A 31 -10.15 -10.69 20.30
N TRP A 32 -9.01 -10.43 20.98
CA TRP A 32 -7.83 -9.89 20.32
C TRP A 32 -7.14 -10.96 19.46
N ILE A 33 -6.80 -10.61 18.22
CA ILE A 33 -5.96 -11.41 17.33
C ILE A 33 -4.56 -10.82 17.25
N ALA A 34 -4.48 -9.52 16.99
CA ALA A 34 -3.20 -8.81 16.90
C ALA A 34 -3.36 -7.36 17.39
N PHE A 35 -2.26 -6.82 17.92
CA PHE A 35 -2.17 -5.43 18.34
C PHE A 35 -0.78 -4.88 18.06
N ASN A 36 -0.72 -3.76 17.36
CA ASN A 36 0.52 -3.12 16.95
C ASN A 36 1.02 -2.16 18.03
N THR A 37 1.93 -2.64 18.88
CA THR A 37 2.49 -1.88 19.99
C THR A 37 3.33 -0.70 19.53
N ASP A 38 3.99 -0.80 18.38
CA ASP A 38 4.84 0.27 17.84
C ASP A 38 3.95 1.44 17.37
N LEU A 39 2.89 1.15 16.61
CA LEU A 39 1.92 2.16 16.21
C LEU A 39 1.15 2.72 17.41
N ALA A 40 0.87 1.90 18.41
CA ALA A 40 0.23 2.37 19.65
C ALA A 40 1.10 3.43 20.36
N ALA A 41 2.41 3.22 20.41
CA ALA A 41 3.35 4.21 20.96
C ALA A 41 3.38 5.51 20.13
N GLU A 42 3.36 5.41 18.80
CA GLU A 42 3.25 6.56 17.90
C GLU A 42 1.96 7.37 18.13
N LEU A 43 0.87 6.68 18.49
CA LEU A 43 -0.44 7.30 18.79
C LEU A 43 -0.59 7.77 20.24
N ASN A 44 0.46 7.72 21.05
CA ASN A 44 0.44 8.03 22.50
C ASN A 44 -0.56 7.17 23.29
N LEU A 45 -0.74 5.90 22.91
CA LEU A 45 -1.58 4.98 23.66
C LEU A 45 -0.80 4.34 24.80
N ASP A 46 -1.51 4.05 25.91
CA ASP A 46 -0.92 3.39 27.06
C ASP A 46 -0.44 1.97 26.72
N THR A 47 0.61 1.50 27.41
CA THR A 47 1.14 0.12 27.26
C THR A 47 0.10 -0.95 27.60
N ASP A 48 -0.86 -0.64 28.48
CA ASP A 48 -1.93 -1.53 28.93
C ASP A 48 -3.23 -1.34 28.10
N PHE A 49 -3.09 -0.92 26.84
CA PHE A 49 -4.22 -0.59 25.97
C PHE A 49 -5.17 -1.77 25.69
N GLN A 50 -4.68 -3.01 25.71
CA GLN A 50 -5.47 -4.22 25.41
C GLN A 50 -6.45 -4.59 26.55
N THR A 51 -7.35 -3.69 26.89
CA THR A 51 -8.42 -3.89 27.89
C THR A 51 -9.70 -4.43 27.25
N THR A 52 -10.61 -4.97 28.07
CA THR A 52 -11.95 -5.37 27.62
C THR A 52 -12.75 -4.18 27.06
N ALA A 53 -12.60 -3.00 27.62
CA ALA A 53 -13.28 -1.80 27.15
C ALA A 53 -12.79 -1.38 25.75
N ASN A 54 -11.48 -1.37 25.52
CA ASN A 54 -10.90 -1.04 24.23
C ASN A 54 -11.18 -2.14 23.18
N LEU A 55 -11.19 -3.41 23.59
CA LEU A 55 -11.66 -4.49 22.73
C LEU A 55 -13.09 -4.23 22.26
N ALA A 56 -14.02 -3.92 23.18
CA ALA A 56 -15.39 -3.61 22.82
C ALA A 56 -15.48 -2.41 21.87
N TYR A 57 -14.66 -1.38 22.08
CA TYR A 57 -14.66 -0.20 21.21
C TYR A 57 -14.14 -0.52 19.80
N LEU A 58 -13.03 -1.23 19.68
CA LEU A 58 -12.38 -1.53 18.39
C LEU A 58 -13.02 -2.71 17.64
N SER A 59 -13.88 -3.51 18.30
CA SER A 59 -14.65 -4.58 17.66
C SER A 59 -16.06 -4.19 17.21
N GLY A 60 -16.47 -2.94 17.44
CA GLY A 60 -17.82 -2.49 17.13
C GLY A 60 -18.85 -2.74 18.24
N ASN A 61 -18.41 -3.19 19.43
CA ASN A 61 -19.27 -3.60 20.56
C ASN A 61 -19.47 -2.52 21.63
N ALA A 62 -18.89 -1.32 21.47
CA ALA A 62 -19.08 -0.27 22.44
C ALA A 62 -20.57 0.17 22.53
N PRO A 63 -21.12 0.35 23.73
CA PRO A 63 -22.51 0.75 23.89
C PRO A 63 -22.79 2.14 23.31
N GLN A 64 -21.77 2.97 23.24
CA GLN A 64 -21.82 4.32 22.66
C GLN A 64 -20.47 4.71 22.07
N TYR A 65 -20.51 5.40 20.94
CA TYR A 65 -19.35 6.06 20.32
C TYR A 65 -19.48 7.57 20.41
N ALA A 66 -18.38 8.21 20.76
CA ALA A 66 -18.26 9.66 20.77
C ALA A 66 -16.88 10.02 20.17
N PRO A 67 -16.84 10.75 19.05
CA PRO A 67 -17.96 11.28 18.23
C PRO A 67 -18.83 10.19 17.58
N VAL A 68 -19.97 10.59 17.00
CA VAL A 68 -20.84 9.65 16.27
C VAL A 68 -20.12 9.19 15.00
N PRO A 69 -19.93 7.87 14.80
CA PRO A 69 -19.21 7.36 13.66
C PRO A 69 -19.91 7.64 12.33
N ILE A 70 -19.12 7.67 11.27
CA ILE A 70 -19.58 7.97 9.90
C ILE A 70 -19.05 6.96 8.89
N ALA A 71 -19.76 6.83 7.79
CA ALA A 71 -19.30 6.17 6.57
C ALA A 71 -19.31 7.18 5.42
N SER A 72 -18.21 7.32 4.69
CA SER A 72 -18.09 8.28 3.60
C SER A 72 -18.71 7.78 2.30
N VAL A 73 -19.19 8.72 1.47
CA VAL A 73 -19.73 8.43 0.13
C VAL A 73 -18.68 8.69 -0.93
N TYR A 74 -18.53 7.77 -1.86
CA TYR A 74 -17.72 7.92 -3.06
C TYR A 74 -18.26 7.05 -4.19
N SER A 75 -17.78 7.27 -5.40
CA SER A 75 -17.96 6.41 -6.56
C SER A 75 -16.59 5.93 -7.05
N GLY A 76 -16.47 5.42 -8.24
CA GLY A 76 -15.18 5.12 -8.83
C GLY A 76 -15.28 4.32 -10.11
N HIS A 77 -14.18 4.31 -10.86
CA HIS A 77 -14.01 3.43 -12.01
C HIS A 77 -13.40 2.12 -11.56
N GLN A 78 -14.18 1.05 -11.63
CA GLN A 78 -13.75 -0.32 -11.32
C GLN A 78 -13.46 -1.05 -12.63
N PHE A 79 -12.21 -1.53 -12.81
CA PHE A 79 -11.74 -2.09 -14.09
C PHE A 79 -11.98 -1.15 -15.29
N GLY A 80 -11.94 0.17 -15.05
CA GLY A 80 -12.18 1.19 -16.08
C GLY A 80 -13.63 1.50 -16.36
N VAL A 81 -14.58 0.89 -15.64
CA VAL A 81 -16.02 1.15 -15.77
C VAL A 81 -16.53 1.92 -14.56
N TYR A 82 -17.20 3.04 -14.79
CA TYR A 82 -17.73 3.87 -13.71
C TYR A 82 -18.83 3.15 -12.93
N THR A 83 -18.68 3.14 -11.60
CA THR A 83 -19.63 2.59 -10.65
C THR A 83 -20.17 3.72 -9.76
N PRO A 84 -21.43 4.14 -9.94
CA PRO A 84 -21.93 5.40 -9.40
C PRO A 84 -22.19 5.39 -7.90
N ARG A 85 -22.28 4.24 -7.26
CA ARG A 85 -22.57 4.11 -5.83
C ARG A 85 -21.70 3.07 -5.18
N LEU A 86 -20.61 3.54 -4.62
CA LEU A 86 -19.72 2.81 -3.74
C LEU A 86 -19.82 3.42 -2.33
N GLY A 87 -18.72 3.84 -1.77
CA GLY A 87 -18.64 4.37 -0.42
C GLY A 87 -18.09 3.34 0.56
N ASP A 88 -17.97 3.72 1.82
CA ASP A 88 -17.47 2.87 2.88
C ASP A 88 -18.47 1.74 3.22
N GLY A 89 -18.58 0.74 2.32
CA GLY A 89 -19.58 -0.32 2.42
C GLY A 89 -19.36 -1.32 3.55
N ARG A 90 -18.16 -1.35 4.15
CA ARG A 90 -17.80 -2.18 5.30
C ARG A 90 -16.77 -1.49 6.21
N ALA A 91 -16.60 -0.19 6.07
CA ALA A 91 -15.68 0.59 6.86
C ALA A 91 -16.43 1.75 7.53
N ILE A 92 -16.07 2.04 8.77
CA ILE A 92 -16.73 3.05 9.59
C ILE A 92 -15.65 3.90 10.27
N LEU A 93 -15.63 5.19 9.98
CA LEU A 93 -14.74 6.15 10.61
C LEU A 93 -15.29 6.50 12.00
N ILE A 94 -14.58 6.11 13.04
CA ILE A 94 -15.00 6.31 14.44
C ILE A 94 -14.48 7.62 15.05
N GLY A 95 -13.60 8.31 14.33
CA GLY A 95 -13.06 9.61 14.72
C GLY A 95 -11.61 9.78 14.31
N ASP A 96 -10.99 10.80 14.84
CA ASP A 96 -9.58 11.13 14.65
C ASP A 96 -8.93 11.58 15.96
N SER A 97 -7.61 11.37 16.10
CA SER A 97 -6.79 11.83 17.23
C SER A 97 -5.50 12.47 16.72
N VAL A 98 -4.75 13.09 17.62
CA VAL A 98 -3.43 13.62 17.33
C VAL A 98 -2.38 12.63 17.84
N ASP A 99 -1.41 12.28 16.99
CA ASP A 99 -0.30 11.38 17.32
C ASP A 99 0.83 12.09 18.09
N ALA A 100 1.89 11.34 18.44
CA ALA A 100 3.05 11.85 19.18
C ALA A 100 3.82 12.95 18.42
N ALA A 101 3.72 12.99 17.10
CA ALA A 101 4.34 14.00 16.24
C ALA A 101 3.45 15.23 16.02
N GLY A 102 2.26 15.29 16.65
CA GLY A 102 1.29 16.36 16.48
C GLY A 102 0.48 16.27 15.20
N GLN A 103 0.54 15.13 14.50
CA GLN A 103 -0.18 14.90 13.27
C GLN A 103 -1.54 14.26 13.56
N ARG A 104 -2.57 14.67 12.82
CA ARG A 104 -3.91 14.09 12.94
C ARG A 104 -3.97 12.76 12.24
N GLN A 105 -4.61 11.79 12.88
CA GLN A 105 -4.79 10.42 12.40
C GLN A 105 -6.27 10.02 12.51
N GLU A 106 -6.88 9.62 11.40
CA GLU A 106 -8.22 9.05 11.34
C GLU A 106 -8.20 7.59 11.78
N TRP A 107 -9.24 7.18 12.54
CA TRP A 107 -9.45 5.84 13.06
C TRP A 107 -10.65 5.19 12.36
N GLN A 108 -10.42 4.17 11.59
CA GLN A 108 -11.46 3.52 10.82
C GLN A 108 -11.55 2.02 11.13
N LEU A 109 -12.75 1.53 11.46
CA LEU A 109 -13.04 0.12 11.65
C LEU A 109 -13.46 -0.51 10.32
N LYS A 110 -12.73 -1.49 9.83
CA LYS A 110 -13.07 -2.25 8.63
C LYS A 110 -13.63 -3.61 9.01
N GLY A 111 -14.88 -3.90 8.59
CA GLY A 111 -15.60 -5.13 8.92
C GLY A 111 -16.62 -4.98 10.06
N ALA A 112 -16.84 -3.76 10.55
CA ALA A 112 -17.69 -3.48 11.70
C ALA A 112 -19.20 -3.39 11.38
N GLY A 113 -19.67 -4.00 10.29
CA GLY A 113 -21.08 -4.11 9.97
C GLY A 113 -21.53 -3.28 8.77
N LYS A 114 -22.84 -3.30 8.53
CA LYS A 114 -23.46 -2.64 7.38
C LYS A 114 -23.45 -1.13 7.49
N THR A 115 -23.31 -0.50 6.32
CA THR A 115 -23.47 0.94 6.12
C THR A 115 -24.50 1.19 5.00
N PRO A 116 -24.96 2.41 4.78
CA PRO A 116 -25.81 2.74 3.63
C PRO A 116 -25.18 2.42 2.26
N TYR A 117 -23.87 2.13 2.23
CA TYR A 117 -23.08 1.87 1.03
C TYR A 117 -22.73 0.39 0.85
N SER A 118 -23.18 -0.50 1.72
CA SER A 118 -22.88 -1.95 1.66
C SER A 118 -23.53 -2.66 0.47
N ARG A 119 -24.50 -2.01 -0.18
CA ARG A 119 -25.27 -2.59 -1.29
C ARG A 119 -25.93 -3.91 -0.83
N PHE A 120 -25.51 -5.04 -1.38
CA PHE A 120 -26.01 -6.37 -1.02
C PHE A 120 -25.10 -7.11 -0.02
N ALA A 121 -23.93 -6.52 0.32
CA ALA A 121 -22.97 -7.14 1.22
C ALA A 121 -23.39 -7.01 2.68
N ASP A 122 -22.80 -7.87 3.52
CA ASP A 122 -23.08 -7.95 4.97
C ASP A 122 -22.29 -6.92 5.80
N GLY A 123 -21.39 -6.15 5.18
CA GLY A 123 -20.54 -5.16 5.87
C GLY A 123 -19.44 -5.80 6.72
N ARG A 124 -19.27 -7.13 6.69
CA ARG A 124 -18.25 -7.84 7.46
C ARG A 124 -16.95 -8.00 6.66
N ALA A 125 -15.84 -8.07 7.39
CA ALA A 125 -14.57 -8.57 6.88
C ALA A 125 -14.31 -9.97 7.47
N VAL A 126 -13.51 -10.77 6.76
CA VAL A 126 -13.14 -12.12 7.20
C VAL A 126 -11.74 -12.15 7.77
N LEU A 127 -11.45 -13.12 8.64
CA LEU A 127 -10.17 -13.27 9.32
C LEU A 127 -9.01 -13.27 8.32
N ARG A 128 -9.09 -14.04 7.25
CA ARG A 128 -8.03 -14.19 6.24
C ARG A 128 -7.63 -12.88 5.59
N SER A 129 -8.60 -12.14 5.03
CA SER A 129 -8.33 -10.87 4.38
C SER A 129 -7.87 -9.79 5.36
N SER A 130 -8.35 -9.82 6.59
CA SER A 130 -7.96 -8.87 7.63
C SER A 130 -6.52 -9.09 8.11
N ILE A 131 -6.07 -10.35 8.22
CA ILE A 131 -4.65 -10.68 8.51
C ILE A 131 -3.76 -10.18 7.36
N ARG A 132 -4.15 -10.41 6.10
CA ARG A 132 -3.38 -9.97 4.93
C ARG A 132 -3.22 -8.45 4.93
N GLU A 133 -4.30 -7.70 5.17
CA GLU A 133 -4.26 -6.24 5.22
C GLU A 133 -3.44 -5.74 6.41
N TYR A 134 -3.61 -6.32 7.61
CA TYR A 134 -2.84 -5.99 8.80
C TYR A 134 -1.33 -6.14 8.58
N LEU A 135 -0.90 -7.26 8.04
CA LEU A 135 0.51 -7.54 7.78
C LEU A 135 1.07 -6.68 6.63
N CYS A 136 0.30 -6.50 5.55
CA CYS A 136 0.81 -5.77 4.38
C CYS A 136 0.94 -4.27 4.63
N SER A 137 -0.02 -3.66 5.34
CA SER A 137 0.07 -2.24 5.70
C SER A 137 1.33 -1.96 6.53
N GLU A 138 1.65 -2.82 7.48
CA GLU A 138 2.85 -2.69 8.32
C GLU A 138 4.14 -3.05 7.54
N ALA A 139 4.10 -4.03 6.64
CA ALA A 139 5.21 -4.33 5.72
C ALA A 139 5.55 -3.15 4.82
N MET A 140 4.53 -2.50 4.24
CA MET A 140 4.72 -1.31 3.40
C MET A 140 5.26 -0.13 4.21
N HIS A 141 4.79 0.06 5.44
CA HIS A 141 5.36 1.05 6.35
C HIS A 141 6.85 0.77 6.64
N GLY A 142 7.21 -0.47 6.98
CA GLY A 142 8.60 -0.88 7.20
C GLY A 142 9.49 -0.66 5.98
N LEU A 143 8.95 -0.81 4.77
CA LEU A 143 9.63 -0.49 3.50
C LEU A 143 9.75 1.02 3.23
N GLY A 144 9.17 1.89 4.07
CA GLY A 144 9.15 3.34 3.88
C GLY A 144 8.20 3.78 2.75
N ILE A 145 7.22 2.97 2.39
CA ILE A 145 6.23 3.27 1.35
C ILE A 145 4.98 3.89 2.01
N PRO A 146 4.50 5.05 1.54
CA PRO A 146 3.29 5.68 2.09
C PRO A 146 2.09 4.73 2.08
N THR A 147 1.48 4.54 3.25
CA THR A 147 0.43 3.54 3.44
C THR A 147 -0.50 3.89 4.60
N THR A 148 -1.70 3.33 4.60
CA THR A 148 -2.50 3.23 5.82
C THR A 148 -1.83 2.25 6.78
N ARG A 149 -1.99 2.46 8.10
CA ARG A 149 -1.43 1.63 9.16
C ARG A 149 -2.53 0.74 9.77
N ALA A 150 -2.13 -0.32 10.44
CA ALA A 150 -3.02 -1.24 11.13
C ALA A 150 -2.69 -1.30 12.62
N LEU A 151 -3.62 -0.85 13.47
CA LEU A 151 -3.43 -0.80 14.92
C LEU A 151 -3.83 -2.10 15.60
N ALA A 152 -5.03 -2.60 15.28
CA ALA A 152 -5.58 -3.76 15.97
C ALA A 152 -6.39 -4.64 15.02
N LEU A 153 -6.36 -5.93 15.30
CA LEU A 153 -7.22 -6.92 14.66
C LEU A 153 -8.00 -7.65 15.75
N CYS A 154 -9.32 -7.52 15.70
CA CYS A 154 -10.26 -8.22 16.57
C CYS A 154 -10.97 -9.31 15.78
N GLY A 155 -11.22 -10.47 16.39
CA GLY A 155 -11.93 -11.60 15.80
C GLY A 155 -13.19 -11.95 16.57
N SER A 156 -14.02 -12.77 15.93
CA SER A 156 -15.18 -13.45 16.50
C SER A 156 -15.43 -14.74 15.74
N ASP A 157 -16.07 -15.71 16.38
CA ASP A 157 -16.48 -16.94 15.72
C ASP A 157 -17.78 -16.78 14.90
N ASP A 158 -18.29 -15.55 14.77
CA ASP A 158 -19.44 -15.26 13.93
C ASP A 158 -19.20 -15.72 12.49
N PRO A 159 -20.10 -16.53 11.88
CA PRO A 159 -19.90 -17.01 10.53
C PRO A 159 -20.13 -15.89 9.51
N VAL A 160 -19.23 -15.79 8.54
CA VAL A 160 -19.33 -14.91 7.39
C VAL A 160 -19.32 -15.76 6.12
N TYR A 161 -20.38 -15.64 5.34
CA TYR A 161 -20.56 -16.44 4.12
C TYR A 161 -19.85 -15.77 2.94
N ARG A 162 -18.84 -16.45 2.40
CA ARG A 162 -18.10 -16.10 1.18
C ARG A 162 -18.14 -17.30 0.23
N GLU A 163 -17.08 -17.56 -0.52
CA GLU A 163 -16.94 -18.83 -1.27
C GLU A 163 -16.98 -20.05 -0.33
N THR A 164 -16.44 -19.86 0.86
CA THR A 164 -16.53 -20.78 2.00
C THR A 164 -17.06 -20.04 3.22
N VAL A 165 -17.46 -20.76 4.27
CA VAL A 165 -17.79 -20.14 5.56
C VAL A 165 -16.50 -19.78 6.26
N GLU A 166 -16.34 -18.50 6.60
CA GLU A 166 -15.20 -17.95 7.32
C GLU A 166 -15.65 -17.25 8.61
N THR A 167 -14.72 -16.83 9.45
CA THR A 167 -15.01 -16.12 10.69
C THR A 167 -14.88 -14.61 10.51
N ALA A 168 -15.67 -13.85 11.26
CA ALA A 168 -15.68 -12.40 11.24
C ALA A 168 -14.44 -11.81 11.89
N ALA A 169 -13.95 -10.70 11.33
CA ALA A 169 -12.90 -9.89 11.93
C ALA A 169 -13.17 -8.41 11.73
N VAL A 170 -12.65 -7.58 12.63
CA VAL A 170 -12.63 -6.12 12.52
C VAL A 170 -11.19 -5.64 12.60
N LEU A 171 -10.75 -4.95 11.55
CA LEU A 171 -9.44 -4.32 11.48
C LEU A 171 -9.57 -2.83 11.81
N THR A 172 -8.80 -2.34 12.79
CA THR A 172 -8.64 -0.91 13.06
C THR A 172 -7.53 -0.35 12.18
N ARG A 173 -7.92 0.48 11.21
CA ARG A 173 -7.01 1.17 10.30
C ARG A 173 -6.75 2.59 10.81
N ILE A 174 -5.52 3.05 10.64
CA ILE A 174 -5.06 4.40 11.01
C ILE A 174 -4.45 5.05 9.78
N ALA A 175 -4.82 6.29 9.49
CA ALA A 175 -4.23 7.07 8.42
C ALA A 175 -4.44 8.57 8.67
N PRO A 176 -3.60 9.45 8.08
CA PRO A 176 -3.89 10.89 8.10
C PRO A 176 -5.27 11.20 7.51
N SER A 177 -5.67 10.52 6.45
CA SER A 177 -7.03 10.56 5.89
C SER A 177 -7.31 9.35 4.99
N PHE A 178 -8.59 8.94 4.93
CA PHE A 178 -9.10 7.93 4.00
C PHE A 178 -9.74 8.53 2.74
N LEU A 179 -9.50 9.81 2.45
CA LEU A 179 -9.98 10.47 1.23
C LEU A 179 -9.35 9.85 -0.03
N ARG A 180 -10.20 9.60 -1.03
CA ARG A 180 -9.88 8.89 -2.27
C ARG A 180 -10.27 9.72 -3.50
N PHE A 181 -9.73 9.37 -4.66
CA PHE A 181 -10.16 9.98 -5.93
C PHE A 181 -11.66 9.84 -6.15
N GLY A 182 -12.21 8.69 -5.76
CA GLY A 182 -13.64 8.40 -5.88
C GLY A 182 -14.58 9.38 -5.14
N HIS A 183 -14.10 10.12 -4.13
CA HIS A 183 -14.90 11.17 -3.50
C HIS A 183 -15.16 12.32 -4.48
N PHE A 184 -14.15 12.74 -5.25
CA PHE A 184 -14.31 13.76 -6.30
C PHE A 184 -15.17 13.26 -7.43
N GLU A 185 -14.98 12.02 -7.90
CA GLU A 185 -15.78 11.42 -8.96
C GLU A 185 -17.26 11.37 -8.59
N TYR A 186 -17.63 11.08 -7.34
CA TYR A 186 -19.01 11.04 -6.90
C TYR A 186 -19.70 12.39 -7.10
N PHE A 187 -19.08 13.49 -6.69
CA PHE A 187 -19.65 14.82 -6.81
C PHE A 187 -19.61 15.32 -8.25
N TYR A 188 -18.59 14.99 -9.00
CA TYR A 188 -18.48 15.31 -10.42
C TYR A 188 -19.64 14.71 -11.24
N TYR A 189 -19.83 13.39 -11.14
CA TYR A 189 -20.87 12.70 -11.88
C TYR A 189 -22.30 12.94 -11.35
N THR A 190 -22.44 13.55 -10.18
CA THR A 190 -23.74 13.99 -9.66
C THR A 190 -23.99 15.50 -9.87
N GLY A 191 -23.09 16.21 -10.57
CA GLY A 191 -23.24 17.64 -10.91
C GLY A 191 -23.14 18.57 -9.71
N ARG A 192 -22.27 18.24 -8.73
CA ARG A 192 -22.12 18.98 -7.47
C ARG A 192 -20.75 19.67 -7.38
N GLU A 193 -20.57 20.72 -8.17
CA GLU A 193 -19.31 21.47 -8.25
C GLU A 193 -18.92 22.14 -6.91
N ALA A 194 -19.89 22.64 -6.16
CA ALA A 194 -19.63 23.26 -4.86
C ALA A 194 -19.03 22.28 -3.84
N GLU A 195 -19.44 21.02 -3.87
CA GLU A 195 -18.90 19.98 -3.03
C GLU A 195 -17.49 19.57 -3.46
N ILE A 196 -17.19 19.59 -4.77
CA ILE A 196 -15.81 19.37 -5.27
C ILE A 196 -14.89 20.46 -4.71
N GLN A 197 -15.30 21.73 -4.80
CA GLN A 197 -14.54 22.84 -4.24
C GLN A 197 -14.37 22.69 -2.73
N GLN A 198 -15.44 22.38 -1.99
CA GLN A 198 -15.38 22.18 -0.54
C GLN A 198 -14.39 21.07 -0.14
N LEU A 199 -14.36 19.98 -0.91
CA LEU A 199 -13.44 18.88 -0.67
C LEU A 199 -11.99 19.26 -0.99
N ALA A 200 -11.76 20.02 -2.06
CA ALA A 200 -10.45 20.53 -2.43
C ALA A 200 -9.93 21.52 -1.38
N ASP A 201 -10.77 22.45 -0.92
CA ASP A 201 -10.43 23.39 0.17
C ASP A 201 -10.10 22.67 1.48
N TYR A 202 -10.83 21.60 1.80
CA TYR A 202 -10.56 20.74 2.95
C TYR A 202 -9.18 20.07 2.84
N LEU A 203 -8.84 19.49 1.68
CA LEU A 203 -7.53 18.89 1.45
C LEU A 203 -6.40 19.93 1.53
N ILE A 204 -6.57 21.09 0.92
CA ILE A 204 -5.58 22.18 0.97
C ILE A 204 -5.34 22.58 2.43
N ARG A 205 -6.41 22.88 3.17
CA ARG A 205 -6.32 23.35 4.56
C ARG A 205 -5.60 22.37 5.46
N HIS A 206 -5.91 21.07 5.37
CA HIS A 206 -5.48 20.10 6.36
C HIS A 206 -4.25 19.28 5.93
N TYR A 207 -4.03 19.08 4.62
CA TYR A 207 -3.01 18.15 4.12
C TYR A 207 -2.05 18.74 3.10
N TYR A 208 -2.40 19.87 2.49
CA TYR A 208 -1.61 20.55 1.46
C TYR A 208 -1.55 22.07 1.67
N PRO A 209 -1.23 22.56 2.88
CA PRO A 209 -1.31 23.99 3.18
C PRO A 209 -0.44 24.86 2.27
N GLY A 210 0.66 24.31 1.75
CA GLY A 210 1.53 25.03 0.80
C GLY A 210 0.89 25.34 -0.56
N CYS A 211 -0.28 24.74 -0.88
CA CYS A 211 -1.01 25.05 -2.10
C CYS A 211 -1.81 26.36 -1.99
N GLN A 212 -2.09 26.84 -0.77
CA GLN A 212 -2.99 27.98 -0.54
C GLN A 212 -2.50 29.27 -1.19
N ASP A 213 -1.19 29.47 -1.24
CA ASP A 213 -0.57 30.71 -1.74
C ASP A 213 -0.24 30.66 -3.26
N ALA A 214 -0.63 29.58 -3.96
CA ALA A 214 -0.42 29.45 -5.40
C ALA A 214 -1.41 30.31 -6.19
N ASP A 215 -1.05 30.71 -7.42
CA ASP A 215 -1.93 31.48 -8.33
C ASP A 215 -3.26 30.75 -8.57
N ASN A 216 -3.24 29.43 -8.67
CA ASN A 216 -4.41 28.56 -8.62
C ASN A 216 -4.17 27.42 -7.61
N PRO A 217 -4.74 27.51 -6.40
CA PRO A 217 -4.55 26.50 -5.34
C PRO A 217 -5.02 25.10 -5.73
N TYR A 218 -6.03 24.99 -6.58
CA TYR A 218 -6.57 23.70 -7.02
C TYR A 218 -5.67 23.02 -8.05
N ALA A 219 -5.04 23.79 -8.94
CA ALA A 219 -4.01 23.26 -9.84
C ALA A 219 -2.78 22.78 -9.05
N ALA A 220 -2.35 23.55 -8.06
CA ALA A 220 -1.27 23.17 -7.16
C ALA A 220 -1.60 21.90 -6.35
N LEU A 221 -2.86 21.78 -5.87
CA LEU A 221 -3.34 20.57 -5.21
C LEU A 221 -3.24 19.35 -6.11
N LEU A 222 -3.74 19.44 -7.36
CA LEU A 222 -3.65 18.34 -8.32
C LEU A 222 -2.20 17.96 -8.63
N GLU A 223 -1.31 18.93 -8.75
CA GLU A 223 0.11 18.70 -8.94
C GLU A 223 0.71 17.91 -7.77
N GLN A 224 0.41 18.27 -6.54
CA GLN A 224 0.89 17.56 -5.35
C GLN A 224 0.32 16.15 -5.27
N ILE A 225 -0.97 15.95 -5.57
CA ILE A 225 -1.60 14.62 -5.61
C ILE A 225 -0.93 13.76 -6.70
N ARG A 226 -0.70 14.31 -7.89
CA ARG A 226 0.03 13.63 -8.98
C ARG A 226 1.40 13.17 -8.52
N ASN A 227 2.19 14.07 -7.96
CA ASN A 227 3.57 13.80 -7.57
C ASN A 227 3.64 12.72 -6.47
N ARG A 228 2.79 12.79 -5.43
CA ARG A 228 2.72 11.78 -4.38
C ARG A 228 2.26 10.42 -4.91
N THR A 229 1.27 10.41 -5.80
CA THR A 229 0.77 9.16 -6.42
C THR A 229 1.84 8.52 -7.29
N ALA A 230 2.56 9.31 -8.10
CA ALA A 230 3.67 8.83 -8.93
C ALA A 230 4.81 8.26 -8.07
N ASP A 231 5.16 8.93 -6.95
CA ASP A 231 6.18 8.42 -6.02
C ASP A 231 5.79 7.08 -5.39
N THR A 232 4.56 6.96 -4.92
CA THR A 232 4.04 5.72 -4.34
C THR A 232 4.04 4.57 -5.34
N VAL A 233 3.58 4.80 -6.58
CA VAL A 233 3.58 3.76 -7.62
C VAL A 233 4.99 3.41 -8.07
N ALA A 234 5.91 4.38 -8.13
CA ALA A 234 7.33 4.11 -8.39
C ALA A 234 7.97 3.28 -7.26
N ALA A 235 7.59 3.52 -6.01
CA ALA A 235 8.02 2.71 -4.89
C ALA A 235 7.48 1.27 -4.98
N TRP A 236 6.20 1.06 -5.34
CA TRP A 236 5.66 -0.29 -5.60
C TRP A 236 6.47 -1.04 -6.65
N GLN A 237 6.74 -0.36 -7.80
CA GLN A 237 7.55 -0.94 -8.86
C GLN A 237 8.96 -1.32 -8.37
N SER A 238 9.55 -0.50 -7.50
CA SER A 238 10.91 -0.74 -7.02
C SER A 238 11.05 -1.91 -6.05
N VAL A 239 9.97 -2.29 -5.34
CA VAL A 239 9.99 -3.42 -4.39
C VAL A 239 9.27 -4.67 -4.91
N GLY A 240 8.79 -4.65 -6.16
CA GLY A 240 8.05 -5.78 -6.74
C GLY A 240 6.63 -5.94 -6.20
N PHE A 241 6.02 -4.88 -5.68
CA PHE A 241 4.66 -4.92 -5.17
C PHE A 241 3.62 -4.74 -6.28
N CYS A 242 2.64 -5.64 -6.31
CA CYS A 242 1.47 -5.58 -7.18
C CYS A 242 0.22 -5.37 -6.33
N HIS A 243 -0.45 -4.22 -6.50
CA HIS A 243 -1.65 -3.87 -5.72
C HIS A 243 -2.85 -4.74 -6.09
N GLY A 244 -3.00 -5.08 -7.36
CA GLY A 244 -4.01 -5.99 -7.90
C GLY A 244 -5.41 -5.41 -8.07
N VAL A 245 -5.75 -4.25 -7.48
CA VAL A 245 -7.05 -3.58 -7.64
C VAL A 245 -6.87 -2.06 -7.62
N MET A 246 -6.35 -1.51 -8.72
CA MET A 246 -6.11 -0.07 -8.86
C MET A 246 -7.33 0.64 -9.46
N ASN A 247 -8.49 0.47 -8.85
CA ASN A 247 -9.67 1.27 -9.12
C ASN A 247 -9.46 2.71 -8.62
N THR A 248 -10.18 3.70 -9.13
CA THR A 248 -10.09 5.08 -8.64
C THR A 248 -10.58 5.24 -7.19
N ASP A 249 -11.48 4.37 -6.75
CA ASP A 249 -11.91 4.26 -5.35
C ASP A 249 -10.85 3.64 -4.42
N ASN A 250 -9.77 3.09 -4.97
CA ASN A 250 -8.61 2.58 -4.23
C ASN A 250 -7.37 3.48 -4.40
N MET A 251 -7.53 4.70 -4.88
CA MET A 251 -6.46 5.69 -5.00
C MET A 251 -6.64 6.79 -3.94
N SER A 252 -5.67 6.91 -3.04
CA SER A 252 -5.68 7.93 -1.99
C SER A 252 -5.41 9.33 -2.55
N ALA A 253 -6.18 10.31 -2.11
CA ALA A 253 -5.90 11.72 -2.40
C ALA A 253 -4.61 12.24 -1.71
N LEU A 254 -4.02 11.46 -0.80
CA LEU A 254 -2.77 11.74 -0.12
C LEU A 254 -1.57 10.93 -0.67
N GLY A 255 -1.79 10.10 -1.69
CA GLY A 255 -0.77 9.21 -2.24
C GLY A 255 -0.43 8.02 -1.35
N LEU A 256 -1.32 7.63 -0.43
CA LEU A 256 -1.12 6.44 0.41
C LEU A 256 -1.51 5.17 -0.34
N THR A 257 -0.85 4.06 -0.04
CA THR A 257 -1.35 2.73 -0.39
C THR A 257 -2.52 2.40 0.52
N ILE A 258 -3.68 2.08 -0.05
CA ILE A 258 -4.93 1.80 0.68
C ILE A 258 -5.61 0.55 0.14
N ASP A 259 -6.47 -0.06 0.97
CA ASP A 259 -7.35 -1.18 0.60
C ASP A 259 -6.63 -2.39 0.02
N TYR A 260 -5.83 -3.02 0.87
CA TYR A 260 -5.13 -4.25 0.57
C TYR A 260 -6.11 -5.43 0.36
N GLY A 261 -6.41 -5.69 -0.90
CA GLY A 261 -7.22 -6.83 -1.34
C GLY A 261 -6.33 -7.96 -1.87
N PRO A 262 -6.48 -8.36 -3.14
CA PRO A 262 -5.67 -9.40 -3.77
C PRO A 262 -4.30 -8.89 -4.22
N PHE A 263 -3.55 -8.29 -3.30
CA PHE A 263 -2.18 -7.82 -3.55
C PHE A 263 -1.18 -8.99 -3.53
N GLY A 264 0.03 -8.75 -4.00
CA GLY A 264 1.17 -9.64 -3.81
C GLY A 264 2.50 -8.94 -4.07
N PHE A 265 3.57 -9.48 -3.48
CA PHE A 265 4.93 -9.16 -3.90
C PHE A 265 5.38 -10.22 -4.90
N LEU A 266 6.22 -9.82 -5.88
CA LEU A 266 6.83 -10.76 -6.79
C LEU A 266 7.77 -11.70 -6.00
N ASP A 267 7.56 -13.00 -6.17
CA ASP A 267 8.59 -13.98 -5.85
C ASP A 267 9.59 -14.00 -7.00
N ASP A 268 9.32 -14.73 -8.06
CA ASP A 268 10.11 -14.66 -9.30
C ASP A 268 9.75 -13.40 -10.12
N TYR A 269 10.74 -12.74 -10.73
CA TYR A 269 10.47 -11.61 -11.60
C TYR A 269 9.67 -12.04 -12.84
N ASP A 270 8.47 -11.50 -12.94
CA ASP A 270 7.65 -11.52 -14.14
C ASP A 270 6.98 -10.15 -14.33
N ARG A 271 7.37 -9.44 -15.40
CA ARG A 271 6.82 -8.12 -15.72
C ARG A 271 5.30 -8.12 -15.91
N ARG A 272 4.71 -9.26 -16.29
CA ARG A 272 3.27 -9.40 -16.57
C ARG A 272 2.53 -10.10 -15.43
N HIS A 273 3.15 -10.21 -14.26
CA HIS A 273 2.51 -10.82 -13.09
C HIS A 273 1.16 -10.18 -12.77
N VAL A 274 0.14 -11.02 -12.63
CA VAL A 274 -1.21 -10.65 -12.21
C VAL A 274 -1.47 -11.34 -10.88
N CYS A 275 -1.49 -10.57 -9.78
CA CYS A 275 -1.73 -11.13 -8.45
C CYS A 275 -3.23 -11.39 -8.16
N ASN A 276 -4.13 -10.68 -8.84
CA ASN A 276 -5.57 -10.78 -8.65
C ASN A 276 -6.19 -11.77 -9.63
N HIS A 277 -6.65 -12.91 -9.13
CA HIS A 277 -7.30 -13.93 -9.97
C HIS A 277 -8.57 -13.44 -10.69
N SER A 278 -9.25 -12.42 -10.15
CA SER A 278 -10.41 -11.80 -10.79
C SER A 278 -10.05 -10.91 -11.99
N ASP A 279 -8.78 -10.53 -12.12
CA ASP A 279 -8.28 -9.71 -13.24
C ASP A 279 -7.86 -10.57 -14.43
N THR A 280 -8.82 -11.15 -15.11
CA THR A 280 -8.59 -12.07 -16.24
C THR A 280 -7.93 -11.42 -17.45
N GLN A 281 -7.93 -10.08 -17.54
CA GLN A 281 -7.32 -9.34 -18.65
C GLN A 281 -5.97 -8.74 -18.32
N GLY A 282 -5.53 -8.85 -17.03
CA GLY A 282 -4.28 -8.27 -16.58
C GLY A 282 -4.26 -6.74 -16.59
N ARG A 283 -5.42 -6.09 -16.41
CA ARG A 283 -5.49 -4.62 -16.33
C ARG A 283 -4.56 -4.06 -15.26
N TYR A 284 -4.48 -4.75 -14.13
CA TYR A 284 -3.67 -4.37 -12.96
C TYR A 284 -2.40 -5.22 -12.83
N ALA A 285 -1.90 -5.76 -13.95
CA ALA A 285 -0.61 -6.46 -13.97
C ALA A 285 0.52 -5.54 -13.46
N TYR A 286 1.58 -6.13 -12.91
CA TYR A 286 2.69 -5.40 -12.32
C TYR A 286 3.24 -4.29 -13.22
N ASN A 287 3.49 -4.57 -14.51
CA ASN A 287 3.98 -3.57 -15.45
C ASN A 287 2.92 -2.58 -15.94
N ALA A 288 1.64 -2.84 -15.68
CA ALA A 288 0.55 -1.94 -16.07
C ALA A 288 0.26 -0.86 -15.00
N GLN A 289 0.75 -1.04 -13.77
CA GLN A 289 0.44 -0.14 -12.63
C GLN A 289 0.74 1.34 -12.93
N PRO A 290 1.88 1.74 -13.53
CA PRO A 290 2.14 3.14 -13.84
C PRO A 290 1.14 3.74 -14.83
N PHE A 291 0.75 2.97 -15.85
CA PHE A 291 -0.24 3.40 -16.84
C PHE A 291 -1.64 3.54 -16.22
N VAL A 292 -2.04 2.59 -15.38
CA VAL A 292 -3.33 2.65 -14.69
C VAL A 292 -3.38 3.82 -13.71
N ALA A 293 -2.29 4.10 -13.00
CA ALA A 293 -2.23 5.26 -12.11
C ALA A 293 -2.32 6.58 -12.87
N HIS A 294 -1.68 6.69 -14.04
CA HIS A 294 -1.85 7.84 -14.94
C HIS A 294 -3.31 8.01 -15.36
N TRP A 295 -3.95 6.92 -15.79
CA TRP A 295 -5.36 6.93 -16.16
C TRP A 295 -6.26 7.37 -14.97
N ASN A 296 -6.00 6.85 -13.77
CA ASN A 296 -6.74 7.23 -12.57
C ASN A 296 -6.54 8.71 -12.21
N PHE A 297 -5.31 9.23 -12.36
CA PHE A 297 -5.04 10.65 -12.18
C PHE A 297 -5.79 11.51 -13.21
N SER A 298 -5.87 11.06 -14.47
CA SER A 298 -6.65 11.75 -15.50
C SER A 298 -8.15 11.81 -15.16
N ALA A 299 -8.70 10.72 -14.60
CA ALA A 299 -10.07 10.69 -14.12
C ALA A 299 -10.29 11.68 -12.96
N LEU A 300 -9.34 11.76 -12.01
CA LEU A 300 -9.38 12.75 -10.93
C LEU A 300 -9.30 14.19 -11.48
N ALA A 301 -8.34 14.46 -12.37
CA ALA A 301 -8.12 15.79 -12.94
C ALA A 301 -9.37 16.31 -13.66
N SER A 302 -10.09 15.43 -14.36
CA SER A 302 -11.36 15.77 -15.02
C SER A 302 -12.44 16.27 -14.06
N CYS A 303 -12.38 15.88 -12.79
CA CYS A 303 -13.32 16.36 -11.77
C CYS A 303 -13.10 17.85 -11.38
N PHE A 304 -12.01 18.45 -11.82
CA PHE A 304 -11.63 19.83 -11.48
C PHE A 304 -11.88 20.83 -12.63
N ASP A 305 -12.62 20.47 -13.66
CA ASP A 305 -12.85 21.30 -14.86
C ASP A 305 -13.52 22.65 -14.58
N ALA A 306 -14.31 22.75 -13.51
CA ALA A 306 -14.89 24.01 -13.04
C ALA A 306 -13.91 24.88 -12.22
N LEU A 307 -12.81 24.33 -11.72
CA LEU A 307 -11.86 24.99 -10.80
C LEU A 307 -10.50 25.31 -11.45
N VAL A 308 -10.15 24.56 -12.49
CA VAL A 308 -8.86 24.62 -13.17
C VAL A 308 -9.08 24.69 -14.67
N SER A 309 -8.33 25.57 -15.37
CA SER A 309 -8.47 25.71 -16.82
C SER A 309 -8.12 24.40 -17.56
N HIS A 310 -8.81 24.13 -18.66
CA HIS A 310 -8.59 22.94 -19.49
C HIS A 310 -7.11 22.77 -19.90
N ASN A 311 -6.47 23.84 -20.36
CA ASN A 311 -5.04 23.81 -20.72
C ASN A 311 -4.14 23.42 -19.54
N THR A 312 -4.44 23.88 -18.33
CA THR A 312 -3.67 23.50 -17.13
C THR A 312 -3.89 22.04 -16.77
N LEU A 313 -5.14 21.53 -16.89
CA LEU A 313 -5.44 20.12 -16.65
C LEU A 313 -4.69 19.22 -17.65
N GLU A 314 -4.69 19.57 -18.94
CA GLU A 314 -3.92 18.84 -19.96
C GLU A 314 -2.43 18.81 -19.62
N GLN A 315 -1.83 19.94 -19.25
CA GLN A 315 -0.42 20.03 -18.88
C GLN A 315 -0.10 19.17 -17.65
N LEU A 316 -1.00 19.12 -16.64
CA LEU A 316 -0.83 18.28 -15.46
C LEU A 316 -0.90 16.79 -15.81
N ILE A 317 -1.82 16.39 -16.68
CA ILE A 317 -1.98 15.01 -17.15
C ILE A 317 -0.77 14.57 -17.98
N ASP A 318 -0.37 15.37 -18.95
CA ASP A 318 0.76 15.07 -19.85
C ASP A 318 2.09 14.99 -19.07
N GLY A 319 2.25 15.80 -18.02
CA GLY A 319 3.41 15.78 -17.15
C GLY A 319 3.56 14.51 -16.28
N TRP A 320 2.56 13.64 -16.21
CA TRP A 320 2.62 12.42 -15.40
C TRP A 320 3.81 11.53 -15.74
N THR A 321 4.02 11.26 -17.02
CA THR A 321 5.05 10.32 -17.48
C THR A 321 6.44 10.76 -17.06
N GLU A 322 6.75 12.06 -17.18
CA GLU A 322 8.05 12.58 -16.78
C GLU A 322 8.27 12.50 -15.27
N VAL A 323 7.26 12.85 -14.47
CA VAL A 323 7.32 12.77 -13.00
C VAL A 323 7.54 11.33 -12.56
N PHE A 324 6.74 10.40 -13.06
CA PHE A 324 6.87 8.98 -12.72
C PHE A 324 8.26 8.43 -13.13
N GLN A 325 8.70 8.66 -14.36
CA GLN A 325 9.99 8.16 -14.84
C GLN A 325 11.15 8.70 -14.03
N THR A 326 11.16 10.01 -13.74
CA THR A 326 12.21 10.63 -12.93
C THR A 326 12.30 9.98 -11.55
N THR A 327 11.18 9.83 -10.87
CA THR A 327 11.10 9.24 -9.55
C THR A 327 11.49 7.75 -9.57
N TYR A 328 10.99 6.99 -10.55
CA TYR A 328 11.31 5.57 -10.70
C TYR A 328 12.80 5.34 -10.96
N LEU A 329 13.41 6.12 -11.88
CA LEU A 329 14.83 6.04 -12.15
C LEU A 329 15.68 6.37 -10.93
N GLU A 330 15.29 7.35 -10.13
CA GLU A 330 15.97 7.67 -8.87
C GLU A 330 15.94 6.48 -7.90
N LYS A 331 14.76 5.87 -7.70
CA LYS A 331 14.63 4.68 -6.84
C LYS A 331 15.47 3.51 -7.37
N MET A 332 15.45 3.26 -8.67
CA MET A 332 16.23 2.18 -9.28
C MET A 332 17.75 2.44 -9.22
N ARG A 333 18.21 3.68 -9.39
CA ARG A 333 19.62 4.03 -9.16
C ARG A 333 20.06 3.67 -7.74
N ARG A 334 19.25 4.04 -6.74
CA ARG A 334 19.56 3.69 -5.34
C ARG A 334 19.64 2.17 -5.14
N LYS A 335 18.72 1.41 -5.75
CA LYS A 335 18.74 -0.07 -5.72
C LYS A 335 20.01 -0.66 -6.35
N LEU A 336 20.50 -0.04 -7.43
CA LEU A 336 21.73 -0.43 -8.10
C LEU A 336 23.00 0.15 -7.45
N GLY A 337 22.88 0.94 -6.37
CA GLY A 337 23.99 1.59 -5.68
C GLY A 337 24.67 2.71 -6.48
N LEU A 338 24.03 3.21 -7.53
CA LEU A 338 24.51 4.31 -8.36
C LEU A 338 24.27 5.66 -7.66
N GLN A 339 25.28 6.53 -7.65
CA GLN A 339 25.25 7.84 -6.98
C GLN A 339 25.07 8.99 -7.97
N GLN A 340 25.68 8.90 -9.13
CA GLN A 340 25.61 9.93 -10.14
C GLN A 340 24.45 9.65 -11.11
N ALA A 341 23.67 10.68 -11.39
CA ALA A 341 22.58 10.55 -12.35
C ALA A 341 23.11 10.67 -13.78
N ASP A 342 22.80 9.65 -14.58
CA ASP A 342 22.94 9.70 -16.05
C ASP A 342 21.64 9.16 -16.64
N LYS A 343 20.66 10.05 -16.85
CA LYS A 343 19.29 9.64 -17.23
C LYS A 343 19.28 8.66 -18.41
N ARG A 344 20.06 8.92 -19.45
CA ARG A 344 20.04 8.11 -20.68
C ARG A 344 20.69 6.75 -20.49
N ASP A 345 21.82 6.69 -19.80
CA ASP A 345 22.49 5.41 -19.51
C ASP A 345 21.72 4.61 -18.46
N ASP A 346 21.20 5.27 -17.43
CA ASP A 346 20.40 4.63 -16.37
C ASP A 346 19.14 3.98 -16.92
N GLU A 347 18.37 4.65 -17.81
CA GLU A 347 17.19 4.06 -18.46
C GLU A 347 17.54 2.77 -19.22
N SER A 348 18.60 2.85 -20.03
CA SER A 348 19.08 1.71 -20.82
C SER A 348 19.59 0.58 -19.93
N LEU A 349 20.34 0.89 -18.89
CA LEU A 349 20.89 -0.09 -17.95
C LEU A 349 19.77 -0.84 -17.20
N ILE A 350 18.76 -0.13 -16.74
CA ILE A 350 17.62 -0.72 -16.03
C ILE A 350 16.75 -1.56 -16.97
N ALA A 351 16.46 -1.08 -18.18
CA ALA A 351 15.68 -1.81 -19.17
C ALA A 351 16.37 -3.13 -19.60
N ASP A 352 17.69 -3.08 -19.81
CA ASP A 352 18.48 -4.25 -20.15
C ASP A 352 18.56 -5.27 -19.00
N LEU A 353 18.61 -4.78 -17.74
CA LEU A 353 18.55 -5.66 -16.58
C LEU A 353 17.24 -6.44 -16.57
N PHE A 354 16.11 -5.76 -16.62
CA PHE A 354 14.81 -6.43 -16.57
C PHE A 354 14.57 -7.34 -17.80
N THR A 355 15.12 -6.99 -18.95
CA THR A 355 15.13 -7.89 -20.12
C THR A 355 15.94 -9.16 -19.85
N ALA A 356 17.08 -9.03 -19.18
CA ALA A 356 17.91 -10.18 -18.84
C ALA A 356 17.34 -11.07 -17.73
N LEU A 357 16.50 -10.51 -16.85
CA LEU A 357 15.83 -11.26 -15.77
C LEU A 357 14.51 -11.91 -16.21
N GLN A 358 13.88 -11.39 -17.27
CA GLN A 358 12.61 -11.93 -17.74
C GLN A 358 12.74 -13.42 -18.10
N ASP A 359 11.78 -14.23 -17.67
CA ASP A 359 11.68 -15.69 -17.91
C ASP A 359 12.80 -16.53 -17.24
N GLN A 360 13.64 -15.92 -16.39
CA GLN A 360 14.73 -16.64 -15.70
C GLN A 360 14.34 -17.23 -14.34
N LYS A 361 13.10 -17.00 -13.89
CA LYS A 361 12.63 -17.38 -12.55
C LYS A 361 13.59 -16.92 -11.43
N THR A 362 14.03 -15.68 -11.54
CA THR A 362 14.94 -15.05 -10.60
C THR A 362 14.14 -14.38 -9.51
N ASP A 363 14.37 -14.73 -8.24
CA ASP A 363 13.72 -14.07 -7.11
C ASP A 363 14.01 -12.56 -7.12
N PHE A 364 12.96 -11.75 -7.19
CA PHE A 364 13.08 -10.29 -7.35
C PHE A 364 13.78 -9.63 -6.16
N THR A 365 13.38 -9.98 -4.96
CA THR A 365 13.89 -9.35 -3.73
C THR A 365 15.33 -9.75 -3.45
N LEU A 366 15.61 -11.06 -3.46
CA LEU A 366 16.94 -11.58 -3.18
C LEU A 366 17.94 -11.23 -4.26
N PHE A 367 17.50 -11.08 -5.52
CA PHE A 367 18.37 -10.61 -6.59
C PHE A 367 18.98 -9.23 -6.27
N PHE A 368 18.16 -8.24 -5.94
CA PHE A 368 18.66 -6.91 -5.63
C PHE A 368 19.44 -6.87 -4.32
N ARG A 369 19.06 -7.67 -3.33
CA ARG A 369 19.82 -7.81 -2.07
C ARG A 369 21.21 -8.35 -2.33
N ASN A 370 21.32 -9.46 -3.07
CA ASN A 370 22.60 -10.12 -3.35
C ASN A 370 23.45 -9.37 -4.40
N LEU A 371 22.85 -8.50 -5.21
CA LEU A 371 23.58 -7.64 -6.15
C LEU A 371 24.53 -6.68 -5.41
N SER A 372 24.28 -6.38 -4.14
CA SER A 372 25.16 -5.53 -3.30
C SER A 372 26.56 -6.11 -3.16
N GLU A 373 26.73 -7.43 -3.25
CA GLU A 373 28.00 -8.12 -3.10
C GLU A 373 28.88 -8.08 -4.40
N VAL A 374 28.33 -7.56 -5.52
CA VAL A 374 29.05 -7.52 -6.79
C VAL A 374 30.22 -6.54 -6.72
N SER A 375 31.43 -7.02 -7.02
CA SER A 375 32.62 -6.19 -7.18
C SER A 375 32.58 -5.36 -8.47
N ASN A 376 33.24 -4.21 -8.50
CA ASN A 376 33.46 -3.41 -9.69
C ASN A 376 34.63 -3.90 -10.57
N THR A 377 35.37 -4.95 -10.13
CA THR A 377 36.52 -5.51 -10.85
C THR A 377 36.07 -6.27 -12.09
N HIS A 378 36.72 -5.98 -13.22
CA HIS A 378 36.43 -6.67 -14.48
C HIS A 378 36.85 -8.16 -14.42
N GLY A 379 35.98 -9.05 -14.87
CA GLY A 379 36.27 -10.49 -14.94
C GLY A 379 36.14 -11.26 -13.62
N GLU A 380 35.84 -10.57 -12.52
CA GLU A 380 35.59 -11.24 -11.24
C GLU A 380 34.33 -12.13 -11.31
N PRO A 381 34.35 -13.34 -10.72
CA PRO A 381 33.16 -14.20 -10.71
C PRO A 381 31.96 -13.54 -10.00
N LEU A 382 30.79 -14.07 -10.23
CA LEU A 382 29.59 -13.66 -9.49
C LEU A 382 29.69 -14.08 -8.04
N PRO A 383 29.17 -13.28 -7.10
CA PRO A 383 28.94 -13.73 -5.72
C PRO A 383 28.06 -15.00 -5.72
N PRO A 384 28.42 -16.04 -4.92
CA PRO A 384 27.70 -17.31 -4.93
C PRO A 384 26.19 -17.16 -4.67
N LYS A 385 25.80 -16.27 -3.73
CA LYS A 385 24.38 -16.01 -3.46
C LYS A 385 23.63 -15.41 -4.65
N LEU A 386 24.28 -14.52 -5.40
CA LEU A 386 23.67 -13.92 -6.60
C LEU A 386 23.56 -14.96 -7.72
N GLU A 387 24.55 -15.82 -7.91
CA GLU A 387 24.53 -16.90 -8.88
C GLU A 387 23.37 -17.88 -8.62
N GLN A 388 23.14 -18.23 -7.34
CA GLN A 388 22.05 -19.10 -6.89
C GLN A 388 20.65 -18.53 -7.17
N ASN A 389 20.50 -17.20 -7.34
CA ASN A 389 19.22 -16.60 -7.70
C ASN A 389 18.75 -17.01 -9.12
N PHE A 390 19.64 -17.51 -9.98
CA PHE A 390 19.29 -17.93 -11.34
C PHE A 390 19.02 -19.43 -11.38
N LYS A 391 17.78 -19.85 -11.17
CA LYS A 391 17.36 -21.28 -11.13
C LYS A 391 17.73 -22.07 -12.39
N ASN A 392 17.79 -21.38 -13.54
CA ASN A 392 18.12 -22.00 -14.85
C ASN A 392 19.57 -21.71 -15.30
N GLY A 393 20.44 -21.28 -14.37
CA GLY A 393 21.80 -20.81 -14.67
C GLY A 393 21.83 -19.36 -15.15
N VAL A 394 23.00 -18.73 -15.04
CA VAL A 394 23.19 -17.30 -15.34
C VAL A 394 23.09 -17.06 -16.86
N PRO A 395 22.12 -16.25 -17.33
CA PRO A 395 21.93 -16.06 -18.76
C PRO A 395 23.03 -15.17 -19.38
N PRO A 396 23.43 -15.42 -20.65
CA PRO A 396 24.43 -14.58 -21.33
C PRO A 396 24.06 -13.09 -21.40
N ALA A 397 22.75 -12.78 -21.44
CA ALA A 397 22.27 -11.39 -21.40
C ALA A 397 22.64 -10.70 -20.09
N PHE A 398 22.52 -11.39 -18.95
CA PHE A 398 22.92 -10.84 -17.66
C PHE A 398 24.44 -10.65 -17.56
N ILE A 399 25.24 -11.54 -18.10
CA ILE A 399 26.71 -11.38 -18.14
C ILE A 399 27.10 -10.10 -18.92
N ARG A 400 26.44 -9.84 -20.06
CA ARG A 400 26.68 -8.57 -20.82
C ARG A 400 26.25 -7.34 -20.01
N TRP A 401 25.08 -7.42 -19.38
CA TRP A 401 24.60 -6.36 -18.51
C TRP A 401 25.57 -6.10 -17.35
N LEU A 402 26.05 -7.14 -16.69
CA LEU A 402 27.01 -7.06 -15.59
C LEU A 402 28.31 -6.35 -15.99
N GLY A 403 28.78 -6.59 -17.22
CA GLY A 403 29.92 -5.87 -17.77
C GLY A 403 29.71 -4.35 -17.82
N ARG A 404 28.53 -3.92 -18.33
CA ARG A 404 28.13 -2.49 -18.35
C ARG A 404 27.95 -1.94 -16.95
N TYR A 405 27.28 -2.67 -16.06
CA TYR A 405 27.07 -2.25 -14.67
C TYR A 405 28.41 -2.03 -13.95
N ARG A 406 29.35 -2.96 -14.06
CA ARG A 406 30.71 -2.81 -13.51
C ARG A 406 31.47 -1.61 -14.12
N GLN A 407 31.30 -1.35 -15.40
CA GLN A 407 31.88 -0.18 -16.06
C GLN A 407 31.31 1.11 -15.47
N ARG A 408 29.99 1.16 -15.25
CA ARG A 408 29.28 2.30 -14.64
C ARG A 408 29.76 2.55 -13.21
N LEU A 409 29.92 1.49 -12.40
CA LEU A 409 30.45 1.58 -11.02
C LEU A 409 31.87 2.12 -10.97
N ARG A 410 32.74 1.71 -11.93
CA ARG A 410 34.11 2.25 -12.03
C ARG A 410 34.13 3.70 -12.43
N ALA A 411 33.25 4.12 -13.32
CA ALA A 411 33.15 5.52 -13.76
C ALA A 411 32.77 6.46 -12.60
N GLU A 412 32.03 5.97 -11.62
CA GLU A 412 31.68 6.70 -10.39
C GLU A 412 32.74 6.60 -9.27
N ASN A 413 33.84 5.86 -9.47
CA ASN A 413 34.79 5.53 -8.42
C ASN A 413 34.12 4.91 -7.17
N SER A 414 33.09 4.08 -7.40
CA SER A 414 32.28 3.50 -6.33
C SER A 414 33.09 2.55 -5.44
N ASP A 415 33.18 2.85 -4.15
CA ASP A 415 33.73 1.91 -3.18
C ASP A 415 32.77 0.73 -2.94
N PRO A 416 33.21 -0.54 -3.13
CA PRO A 416 32.33 -1.69 -3.02
C PRO A 416 31.70 -1.89 -1.64
N ALA A 417 32.45 -1.62 -0.56
CA ALA A 417 31.94 -1.82 0.79
C ALA A 417 30.89 -0.79 1.19
N GLU A 418 31.16 0.49 0.92
CA GLU A 418 30.20 1.56 1.15
C GLU A 418 28.96 1.42 0.27
N ARG A 419 29.13 1.00 -0.99
CA ARG A 419 28.01 0.70 -1.89
C ARG A 419 27.12 -0.42 -1.34
N ALA A 420 27.73 -1.53 -0.89
CA ALA A 420 26.99 -2.65 -0.32
C ALA A 420 26.11 -2.20 0.86
N ILE A 421 26.64 -1.37 1.76
CA ILE A 421 25.89 -0.79 2.88
C ILE A 421 24.69 0.01 2.36
N ARG A 422 24.90 0.95 1.41
CA ARG A 422 23.81 1.76 0.85
C ARG A 422 22.75 0.92 0.14
N MET A 423 23.18 -0.08 -0.63
CA MET A 423 22.28 -0.99 -1.33
C MET A 423 21.46 -1.82 -0.35
N ASN A 424 22.05 -2.30 0.74
CA ASN A 424 21.35 -3.09 1.76
C ASN A 424 20.35 -2.25 2.57
N LEU A 425 20.57 -0.94 2.71
CA LEU A 425 19.58 0.00 3.26
C LEU A 425 18.46 0.37 2.27
N THR A 426 18.59 0.01 1.00
CA THR A 426 17.62 0.30 -0.07
C THR A 426 16.88 -0.95 -0.54
N ASN A 427 17.58 -2.10 -0.56
CA ASN A 427 17.05 -3.37 -1.02
C ASN A 427 16.67 -4.21 0.20
N PRO A 428 15.37 -4.47 0.43
CA PRO A 428 14.93 -5.25 1.57
C PRO A 428 15.43 -6.70 1.49
N LEU A 429 15.63 -7.32 2.65
CA LEU A 429 15.82 -8.75 2.78
C LEU A 429 14.48 -9.48 2.97
N TYR A 430 13.53 -8.81 3.61
CA TYR A 430 12.22 -9.35 3.95
C TYR A 430 11.11 -8.60 3.23
N ILE A 431 10.17 -9.33 2.69
CA ILE A 431 8.90 -8.86 2.13
C ILE A 431 7.77 -9.78 2.61
N LEU A 432 6.54 -9.31 2.59
CA LEU A 432 5.39 -10.16 2.90
C LEU A 432 5.09 -11.08 1.71
N ARG A 433 5.79 -12.20 1.61
CA ARG A 433 5.52 -13.22 0.60
C ARG A 433 4.15 -13.85 0.82
N ASN A 434 3.45 -14.16 -0.25
CA ASN A 434 2.10 -14.73 -0.13
C ASN A 434 2.06 -16.02 0.68
N TYR A 435 3.05 -16.91 0.53
CA TYR A 435 3.09 -18.17 1.28
C TYR A 435 3.24 -17.96 2.80
N LEU A 436 3.99 -16.92 3.24
CA LEU A 436 4.13 -16.56 4.66
C LEU A 436 2.80 -16.06 5.24
N ALA A 437 2.09 -15.22 4.48
CA ALA A 437 0.76 -14.77 4.88
C ALA A 437 -0.23 -15.94 5.02
N GLU A 438 -0.19 -16.91 4.10
CA GLU A 438 -1.05 -18.11 4.17
C GLU A 438 -0.69 -19.02 5.36
N GLN A 439 0.60 -19.14 5.71
CA GLN A 439 1.01 -19.87 6.93
C GLN A 439 0.46 -19.22 8.20
N ALA A 440 0.54 -17.90 8.31
CA ALA A 440 -0.04 -17.15 9.44
C ALA A 440 -1.57 -17.31 9.51
N ILE A 441 -2.25 -17.27 8.35
CA ILE A 441 -3.70 -17.50 8.25
C ILE A 441 -4.07 -18.91 8.68
N ALA A 442 -3.32 -19.93 8.23
CA ALA A 442 -3.57 -21.31 8.58
C ALA A 442 -3.43 -21.57 10.09
N GLN A 443 -2.43 -20.95 10.74
CA GLN A 443 -2.26 -21.02 12.20
C GLN A 443 -3.39 -20.27 12.92
N ALA A 444 -3.75 -19.06 12.44
CA ALA A 444 -4.81 -18.25 13.03
C ALA A 444 -6.19 -18.94 13.00
N ARG A 445 -6.51 -19.73 11.97
CA ARG A 445 -7.72 -20.55 11.90
C ARG A 445 -7.81 -21.59 13.02
N ASN A 446 -6.67 -21.97 13.60
CA ASN A 446 -6.59 -22.88 14.73
C ASN A 446 -6.41 -22.14 16.09
N GLY A 447 -6.60 -20.83 16.11
CA GLY A 447 -6.46 -19.99 17.31
C GLY A 447 -5.03 -19.66 17.70
N ASP A 448 -4.06 -19.91 16.82
CA ASP A 448 -2.65 -19.54 17.06
C ASP A 448 -2.29 -18.28 16.25
N TYR A 449 -2.11 -17.15 16.94
CA TYR A 449 -1.84 -15.84 16.34
C TYR A 449 -0.37 -15.42 16.40
N ARG A 450 0.52 -16.30 16.92
CA ARG A 450 1.95 -15.97 17.16
C ARG A 450 2.68 -15.63 15.87
N GLU A 451 2.35 -16.30 14.76
CA GLU A 451 3.00 -16.06 13.48
C GLU A 451 2.65 -14.68 12.87
N ILE A 452 1.46 -14.15 13.16
CA ILE A 452 1.09 -12.78 12.77
C ILE A 452 2.04 -11.77 13.42
N GLU A 453 2.28 -11.90 14.72
CA GLU A 453 3.18 -10.99 15.43
C GLU A 453 4.65 -11.21 15.03
N ARG A 454 5.04 -12.46 14.78
CA ARG A 454 6.39 -12.79 14.29
C ARG A 454 6.67 -12.11 12.94
N LEU A 455 5.74 -12.20 11.98
CA LEU A 455 5.83 -11.55 10.68
C LEU A 455 5.83 -10.02 10.82
N ARG A 456 4.92 -9.45 11.64
CA ARG A 456 4.87 -8.00 11.85
C ARG A 456 6.21 -7.46 12.36
N ARG A 457 6.82 -8.12 13.36
CA ARG A 457 8.11 -7.71 13.93
C ARG A 457 9.25 -7.79 12.90
N CYS A 458 9.29 -8.85 12.11
CA CYS A 458 10.26 -8.99 11.04
C CYS A 458 10.13 -7.88 9.99
N LEU A 459 8.89 -7.67 9.51
CA LEU A 459 8.58 -6.74 8.42
C LEU A 459 8.65 -5.26 8.84
N ALA A 460 8.69 -4.96 10.14
CA ALA A 460 8.93 -3.60 10.64
C ALA A 460 10.37 -3.11 10.35
N ARG A 461 11.34 -4.02 10.16
CA ARG A 461 12.74 -3.69 9.84
C ARG A 461 13.25 -4.52 8.66
N PRO A 462 12.67 -4.37 7.46
CA PRO A 462 12.87 -5.29 6.34
C PRO A 462 14.27 -5.23 5.73
N PHE A 463 15.07 -4.22 6.06
CA PHE A 463 16.42 -4.01 5.54
C PHE A 463 17.51 -4.62 6.44
N ASP A 464 17.19 -4.87 7.71
CA ASP A 464 18.14 -5.40 8.69
C ASP A 464 18.31 -6.92 8.52
N GLU A 465 19.52 -7.42 8.81
CA GLU A 465 19.72 -8.85 9.00
C GLU A 465 19.26 -9.26 10.40
N GLN A 466 18.25 -10.11 10.48
CA GLN A 466 17.59 -10.51 11.71
C GLN A 466 17.72 -12.03 11.89
N ALA A 467 18.69 -12.47 12.69
CA ALA A 467 19.00 -13.90 12.84
C ALA A 467 17.80 -14.74 13.31
N GLU A 468 16.93 -14.17 14.15
CA GLU A 468 15.70 -14.84 14.63
C GLU A 468 14.63 -15.06 13.56
N PHE A 469 14.74 -14.36 12.40
CA PHE A 469 13.79 -14.39 11.29
C PHE A 469 14.43 -14.83 9.97
N ALA A 470 15.60 -15.45 10.02
CA ALA A 470 16.35 -15.81 8.81
C ALA A 470 15.53 -16.67 7.83
N ASP A 471 14.66 -17.56 8.34
CA ASP A 471 13.76 -18.39 7.55
C ASP A 471 12.67 -17.59 6.80
N LEU A 472 12.32 -16.39 7.25
CA LEU A 472 11.34 -15.53 6.61
C LEU A 472 11.88 -14.81 5.35
N ALA A 473 13.20 -14.83 5.14
CA ALA A 473 13.83 -14.31 3.92
C ALA A 473 13.74 -15.30 2.75
N GLU A 474 13.53 -16.58 3.04
CA GLU A 474 13.58 -17.64 2.04
C GLU A 474 12.46 -17.52 0.99
N PRO A 475 12.74 -17.89 -0.28
CA PRO A 475 11.70 -17.98 -1.29
C PRO A 475 10.68 -19.09 -0.95
N PRO A 476 9.52 -19.11 -1.63
CA PRO A 476 8.57 -20.21 -1.46
C PRO A 476 9.23 -21.56 -1.65
N PRO A 477 8.90 -22.60 -0.82
CA PRO A 477 9.44 -23.94 -0.98
C PRO A 477 9.26 -24.47 -2.41
N GLU A 478 10.25 -25.19 -2.90
CA GLU A 478 10.20 -25.77 -4.26
C GLU A 478 8.97 -26.68 -4.41
N GLY A 479 8.23 -26.51 -5.53
CA GLY A 479 7.01 -27.27 -5.79
C GLY A 479 5.76 -26.78 -5.03
N SER A 480 5.84 -25.69 -4.26
CA SER A 480 4.65 -25.10 -3.63
C SER A 480 3.67 -24.57 -4.67
N ILE A 481 2.38 -24.75 -4.40
CA ILE A 481 1.31 -24.22 -5.28
C ILE A 481 1.26 -22.70 -5.07
N PRO A 482 1.26 -21.90 -6.14
CA PRO A 482 1.07 -20.45 -6.04
C PRO A 482 -0.21 -20.09 -5.30
N VAL A 483 -0.11 -19.15 -4.38
CA VAL A 483 -1.29 -18.67 -3.63
C VAL A 483 -2.20 -17.88 -4.58
N CYS A 484 -3.45 -18.34 -4.68
CA CYS A 484 -4.48 -17.67 -5.47
C CYS A 484 -5.27 -16.71 -4.57
N VAL A 485 -5.25 -15.43 -4.91
CA VAL A 485 -6.03 -14.39 -4.21
C VAL A 485 -6.99 -13.71 -5.17
N SER A 486 -8.16 -13.33 -4.69
CA SER A 486 -9.23 -12.72 -5.49
C SER A 486 -9.86 -11.52 -4.77
N CYS A 487 -10.67 -10.73 -5.48
CA CYS A 487 -11.41 -9.62 -4.88
C CYS A 487 -12.41 -10.06 -3.80
N SER A 488 -12.81 -11.34 -3.80
CA SER A 488 -13.67 -11.93 -2.76
C SER A 488 -12.89 -12.46 -1.54
N SER A 489 -11.58 -12.35 -1.60
CA SER A 489 -10.67 -12.85 -0.56
C SER A 489 -10.58 -11.90 0.62
#